data_00f68588ac368f40e39f5a0fce1ce093
#
_entry.id   00f68588ac368f40e39f5a0fce1ce093
#
_cell.length_a   1.000
_cell.length_b   1.000
_cell.length_c   1.000
_cell.angle_alpha   90.00
_cell.angle_beta   90.00
_cell.angle_gamma   90.00
#
_symmetry.space_group_name_H-M   'P 1'
#
loop_
_entity.id
_entity.type
_entity.pdbx_description
1 polymer ?
#
loop_
_entity_poly.entity_id
_entity_poly.type
_entity_poly.pdbx_seq_one_letter_code
_entity_poly.pdbx_strand_id
1 'polypeptide(L)'
;MDSSWHGRTLATLAATGSDKARQGFGPMPSGFIQVPYNDLPAIRAAGEAEPRVTAVLLEVLQGEGGIRPSDMAFLQGVRQLCTERGWLLMIDEVQSGIGRTGKWFAHQWADIRPDVMTLAKGLAGGVPI
;
A
#
# COMPACT_ATOMS: atom_id res chain seq x y z
N MET A 1 -3.49 -0.97 -4.91
CA MET A 1 -4.64 -0.04 -4.82
C MET A 1 -4.60 0.92 -5.99
N ASP A 2 -5.74 1.32 -6.51
CA ASP A 2 -5.83 2.33 -7.58
C ASP A 2 -5.13 3.62 -7.17
N SER A 3 -4.47 4.28 -8.13
CA SER A 3 -3.67 5.49 -7.93
C SER A 3 -2.49 5.37 -6.96
N SER A 4 -2.12 4.16 -6.54
CA SER A 4 -0.96 3.94 -5.69
C SER A 4 0.36 4.11 -6.46
N TRP A 5 1.43 4.37 -5.69
CA TRP A 5 2.78 4.44 -6.20
C TRP A 5 3.75 3.67 -5.30
N HIS A 6 4.36 2.61 -5.83
CA HIS A 6 5.26 1.74 -5.06
C HIS A 6 6.69 1.65 -5.61
N GLY A 7 7.03 2.45 -6.61
CA GLY A 7 8.38 2.49 -7.18
C GLY A 7 8.45 2.12 -8.66
N ARG A 8 9.69 1.97 -9.17
CA ARG A 8 9.99 1.80 -10.60
C ARG A 8 10.73 0.50 -10.96
N THR A 9 10.90 -0.41 -10.02
CA THR A 9 11.35 -1.76 -10.35
C THR A 9 10.19 -2.56 -10.94
N LEU A 10 10.48 -3.63 -11.65
CA LEU A 10 9.46 -4.36 -12.41
C LEU A 10 8.28 -4.83 -11.53
N ALA A 11 8.57 -5.39 -10.35
CA ALA A 11 7.54 -5.84 -9.41
C ALA A 11 6.78 -4.67 -8.76
N THR A 12 7.47 -3.59 -8.39
CA THR A 12 6.82 -2.42 -7.79
C THR A 12 5.98 -1.65 -8.81
N LEU A 13 6.37 -1.65 -10.10
CA LEU A 13 5.52 -1.14 -11.17
C LEU A 13 4.24 -1.97 -11.34
N ALA A 14 4.34 -3.30 -11.27
CA ALA A 14 3.16 -4.17 -11.30
C ALA A 14 2.21 -3.92 -10.12
N ALA A 15 2.74 -3.61 -8.93
CA ALA A 15 1.98 -3.24 -7.74
C ALA A 15 1.39 -1.82 -7.82
N THR A 16 2.00 -0.91 -8.60
CA THR A 16 1.58 0.48 -8.74
C THR A 16 0.25 0.59 -9.50
N GLY A 17 -0.71 1.33 -8.94
CA GLY A 17 -2.06 1.51 -9.47
C GLY A 17 -2.20 2.62 -10.53
N SER A 18 -1.12 2.97 -11.24
CA SER A 18 -1.09 4.00 -12.26
C SER A 18 -0.75 3.42 -13.64
N ASP A 19 -1.69 3.41 -14.56
CA ASP A 19 -1.45 2.93 -15.93
C ASP A 19 -0.39 3.76 -16.65
N LYS A 20 -0.38 5.08 -16.39
CA LYS A 20 0.64 5.98 -16.95
C LYS A 20 2.05 5.58 -16.51
N ALA A 21 2.24 5.15 -15.26
CA ALA A 21 3.53 4.73 -14.75
C ALA A 21 4.02 3.42 -15.39
N ARG A 22 3.10 2.54 -15.78
CA ARG A 22 3.38 1.24 -16.41
C ARG A 22 3.58 1.32 -17.91
N GLN A 23 3.18 2.42 -18.54
CA GLN A 23 3.28 2.59 -19.98
C GLN A 23 4.74 2.48 -20.47
N GLY A 24 4.97 1.65 -21.49
CA GLY A 24 6.30 1.37 -22.04
C GLY A 24 7.11 0.30 -21.29
N PHE A 25 6.57 -0.26 -20.20
CA PHE A 25 7.15 -1.36 -19.45
C PHE A 25 6.22 -2.57 -19.53
N GLY A 26 6.69 -3.69 -19.97
CA GLY A 26 5.85 -4.89 -20.04
C GLY A 26 6.54 -6.06 -20.73
N PRO A 27 5.97 -7.25 -20.61
CA PRO A 27 4.78 -7.56 -19.79
C PRO A 27 5.04 -7.44 -18.29
N MET A 28 4.04 -7.03 -17.53
CA MET A 28 4.13 -6.92 -16.06
C MET A 28 4.11 -8.31 -15.41
N PRO A 29 4.86 -8.53 -14.31
CA PRO A 29 4.73 -9.72 -13.51
C PRO A 29 3.29 -9.94 -13.06
N SER A 30 2.82 -11.17 -13.09
CA SER A 30 1.54 -11.57 -12.53
C SER A 30 1.56 -11.59 -11.00
N GLY A 31 0.38 -11.75 -10.37
CA GLY A 31 0.24 -11.87 -8.92
C GLY A 31 -0.21 -10.58 -8.22
N PHE A 32 -0.57 -9.54 -8.98
CA PHE A 32 -1.09 -8.29 -8.43
C PHE A 32 -2.53 -8.06 -8.89
N ILE A 33 -3.42 -7.79 -7.94
CA ILE A 33 -4.81 -7.42 -8.17
C ILE A 33 -4.97 -5.98 -7.72
N GLN A 34 -5.41 -5.10 -8.61
CA GLN A 34 -5.73 -3.72 -8.27
C GLN A 34 -7.17 -3.63 -7.78
N VAL A 35 -7.38 -2.88 -6.71
CA VAL A 35 -8.71 -2.62 -6.12
C VAL A 35 -8.84 -1.13 -5.80
N PRO A 36 -10.07 -0.58 -5.76
CA PRO A 36 -10.28 0.80 -5.37
C PRO A 36 -9.71 1.12 -3.99
N TYR A 37 -9.23 2.36 -3.84
CA TYR A 37 -8.73 2.86 -2.56
C TYR A 37 -9.89 3.21 -1.62
N ASN A 38 -9.76 2.94 -0.31
CA ASN A 38 -10.82 3.09 0.70
C ASN A 38 -12.05 2.18 0.47
N ASP A 39 -11.89 1.06 -0.24
CA ASP A 39 -12.97 0.10 -0.51
C ASP A 39 -12.65 -1.27 0.10
N LEU A 40 -13.00 -1.47 1.37
CA LEU A 40 -12.80 -2.74 2.08
C LEU A 40 -13.61 -3.90 1.47
N PRO A 41 -14.88 -3.72 1.05
CA PRO A 41 -15.63 -4.73 0.29
C PRO A 41 -14.90 -5.22 -0.97
N ALA A 42 -14.29 -4.33 -1.74
CA ALA A 42 -13.54 -4.71 -2.94
C ALA A 42 -12.31 -5.58 -2.61
N ILE A 43 -11.61 -5.30 -1.52
CA ILE A 43 -10.49 -6.15 -1.06
C ILE A 43 -11.01 -7.55 -0.69
N ARG A 44 -12.11 -7.63 0.04
CA ARG A 44 -12.75 -8.90 0.43
C ARG A 44 -13.15 -9.71 -0.78
N ALA A 45 -13.85 -9.10 -1.74
CA ALA A 45 -14.27 -9.73 -2.98
C ALA A 45 -13.08 -10.22 -3.83
N ALA A 46 -12.01 -9.44 -3.92
CA ALA A 46 -10.78 -9.85 -4.62
C ALA A 46 -10.15 -11.10 -4.00
N GLY A 47 -10.12 -11.19 -2.68
CA GLY A 47 -9.59 -12.36 -2.00
C GLY A 47 -10.51 -13.60 -2.05
N GLU A 48 -11.80 -13.41 -2.22
CA GLU A 48 -12.76 -14.50 -2.47
C GLU A 48 -12.64 -15.04 -3.89
N ALA A 49 -12.42 -14.16 -4.86
CA ALA A 49 -12.24 -14.53 -6.26
C ALA A 49 -10.87 -15.18 -6.54
N GLU A 50 -9.82 -14.83 -5.77
CA GLU A 50 -8.48 -15.36 -5.93
C GLU A 50 -7.93 -15.89 -4.59
N PRO A 51 -8.10 -17.19 -4.30
CA PRO A 51 -7.68 -17.79 -3.03
C PRO A 51 -6.17 -17.76 -2.76
N ARG A 52 -5.34 -17.45 -3.76
CA ARG A 52 -3.89 -17.33 -3.63
C ARG A 52 -3.45 -15.97 -3.09
N VAL A 53 -4.36 -15.05 -2.82
CA VAL A 53 -4.03 -13.78 -2.16
C VAL A 53 -3.42 -14.05 -0.79
N THR A 54 -2.25 -13.49 -0.54
CA THR A 54 -1.49 -13.66 0.71
C THR A 54 -1.12 -12.34 1.38
N ALA A 55 -1.35 -11.22 0.72
CA ALA A 55 -1.01 -9.91 1.26
C ALA A 55 -1.88 -8.79 0.69
N VAL A 56 -2.03 -7.73 1.46
CA VAL A 56 -2.56 -6.43 1.01
C VAL A 56 -1.44 -5.40 1.11
N LEU A 57 -1.12 -4.74 -0.02
CA LEU A 57 -0.16 -3.64 -0.08
C LEU A 57 -0.90 -2.32 -0.30
N LEU A 58 -0.64 -1.33 0.57
CA LEU A 58 -1.23 0.00 0.46
C LEU A 58 -0.32 1.10 1.01
N GLU A 59 -0.60 2.33 0.61
CA GLU A 59 -0.13 3.55 1.26
C GLU A 59 -1.21 4.05 2.23
N VAL A 60 -0.86 4.47 3.45
CA VAL A 60 -1.80 5.12 4.38
C VAL A 60 -2.23 6.48 3.84
N LEU A 61 -1.34 7.13 3.12
CA LEU A 61 -1.57 8.38 2.41
C LEU A 61 -0.95 8.24 1.02
N GLN A 62 -1.79 8.21 -0.01
CA GLN A 62 -1.33 8.19 -1.40
C GLN A 62 -0.77 9.57 -1.77
N GLY A 63 0.57 9.66 -1.90
CA GLY A 63 1.23 10.91 -2.26
C GLY A 63 1.07 11.24 -3.73
N GLU A 64 1.63 10.42 -4.61
CA GLU A 64 1.56 10.58 -6.07
C GLU A 64 0.13 10.49 -6.60
N GLY A 65 -0.75 9.78 -5.90
CA GLY A 65 -2.17 9.67 -6.20
C GLY A 65 -3.00 10.93 -5.91
N GLY A 66 -2.37 12.04 -5.45
CA GLY A 66 -3.00 13.33 -5.23
C GLY A 66 -3.21 13.71 -3.75
N ILE A 67 -2.32 13.30 -2.86
CA ILE A 67 -2.37 13.56 -1.40
C ILE A 67 -3.71 13.08 -0.82
N ARG A 68 -3.98 11.80 -0.98
CA ARG A 68 -5.24 11.17 -0.58
C ARG A 68 -5.05 10.34 0.69
N PRO A 69 -5.51 10.79 1.87
CA PRO A 69 -5.44 9.99 3.09
C PRO A 69 -6.44 8.82 3.04
N SER A 70 -6.07 7.73 3.69
CA SER A 70 -7.01 6.64 3.99
C SER A 70 -8.00 7.06 5.08
N ASP A 71 -9.19 6.51 5.02
CA ASP A 71 -10.10 6.51 6.16
C ASP A 71 -9.57 5.61 7.28
N MET A 72 -9.64 6.07 8.53
CA MET A 72 -9.14 5.28 9.66
C MET A 72 -9.90 3.95 9.82
N ALA A 73 -11.24 3.99 9.62
CA ALA A 73 -12.08 2.79 9.67
C ALA A 73 -11.70 1.79 8.57
N PHE A 74 -11.34 2.26 7.37
CA PHE A 74 -10.84 1.41 6.29
C PHE A 74 -9.54 0.71 6.71
N LEU A 75 -8.57 1.44 7.24
CA LEU A 75 -7.28 0.86 7.67
C LEU A 75 -7.46 -0.19 8.76
N GLN A 76 -8.31 0.09 9.76
CA GLN A 76 -8.65 -0.86 10.82
C GLN A 76 -9.35 -2.10 10.25
N GLY A 77 -10.28 -1.92 9.33
CA GLY A 77 -10.96 -3.02 8.64
C GLY A 77 -10.01 -3.88 7.80
N VAL A 78 -9.06 -3.26 7.10
CA VAL A 78 -8.03 -4.00 6.34
C VAL A 78 -7.13 -4.79 7.28
N ARG A 79 -6.69 -4.21 8.41
CA ARG A 79 -5.89 -4.96 9.40
C ARG A 79 -6.65 -6.16 9.95
N GLN A 80 -7.92 -5.96 10.32
CA GLN A 80 -8.77 -7.04 10.79
C GLN A 80 -8.93 -8.14 9.73
N LEU A 81 -9.26 -7.77 8.48
CA LEU A 81 -9.41 -8.71 7.37
C LEU A 81 -8.13 -9.52 7.13
N CYS A 82 -6.95 -8.87 7.15
CA CYS A 82 -5.67 -9.55 7.00
C CYS A 82 -5.44 -10.57 8.13
N THR A 83 -5.82 -10.22 9.36
CA THR A 83 -5.72 -11.14 10.52
C THR A 83 -6.66 -12.34 10.35
N GLU A 84 -7.91 -12.11 9.96
CA GLU A 84 -8.92 -13.15 9.73
C GLU A 84 -8.52 -14.15 8.62
N ARG A 85 -7.86 -13.65 7.58
CA ARG A 85 -7.48 -14.43 6.40
C ARG A 85 -6.06 -15.00 6.46
N GLY A 86 -5.26 -14.65 7.46
CA GLY A 86 -3.85 -15.00 7.55
C GLY A 86 -2.99 -14.30 6.48
N TRP A 87 -3.43 -13.13 6.00
CA TRP A 87 -2.70 -12.31 5.03
C TRP A 87 -1.75 -11.34 5.70
N LEU A 88 -0.67 -11.00 5.01
CA LEU A 88 0.21 -9.92 5.44
C LEU A 88 -0.41 -8.56 5.12
N LEU A 89 -0.41 -7.65 6.08
CA LEU A 89 -0.63 -6.23 5.84
C LEU A 89 0.72 -5.56 5.59
N MET A 90 0.92 -5.11 4.37
CA MET A 90 2.12 -4.41 3.93
C MET A 90 1.80 -2.93 3.74
N ILE A 91 2.47 -2.05 4.47
CA ILE A 91 2.27 -0.60 4.37
C ILE A 91 3.50 0.07 3.78
N ASP A 92 3.27 0.83 2.71
CA ASP A 92 4.28 1.69 2.10
C ASP A 92 4.32 3.04 2.81
N GLU A 93 5.32 3.19 3.68
CA GLU A 93 5.60 4.43 4.43
C GLU A 93 6.78 5.22 3.85
N VAL A 94 7.18 4.89 2.62
CA VAL A 94 8.30 5.59 1.94
C VAL A 94 8.07 7.09 1.89
N GLN A 95 6.83 7.54 1.71
CA GLN A 95 6.49 8.97 1.66
C GLN A 95 5.86 9.47 2.96
N SER A 96 5.07 8.68 3.64
CA SER A 96 4.27 9.09 4.80
C SER A 96 5.00 8.89 6.15
N GLY A 97 6.05 8.08 6.18
CA GLY A 97 6.79 7.76 7.39
C GLY A 97 7.78 8.84 7.83
N ILE A 98 8.53 8.51 8.85
CA ILE A 98 9.62 9.33 9.44
C ILE A 98 9.14 10.75 9.78
N GLY A 99 8.02 10.82 10.52
CA GLY A 99 7.48 12.08 11.05
C GLY A 99 6.65 12.91 10.07
N ARG A 100 6.54 12.51 8.78
CA ARG A 100 5.86 13.32 7.73
C ARG A 100 4.44 13.71 8.08
N THR A 101 3.70 12.84 8.76
CA THR A 101 2.29 13.04 9.12
C THR A 101 2.08 13.45 10.58
N GLY A 102 3.16 13.76 11.33
CA GLY A 102 3.09 14.16 12.73
C GLY A 102 3.22 13.01 13.74
N LYS A 103 3.27 11.76 13.28
CA LYS A 103 3.69 10.59 14.04
C LYS A 103 4.91 9.97 13.35
N TRP A 104 5.66 9.08 14.02
CA TRP A 104 6.79 8.39 13.40
C TRP A 104 6.37 7.69 12.10
N PHE A 105 5.20 7.04 12.11
CA PHE A 105 4.62 6.36 10.95
C PHE A 105 3.14 6.68 10.84
N ALA A 106 2.64 6.83 9.62
CA ALA A 106 1.26 7.24 9.38
C ALA A 106 0.23 6.20 9.83
N HIS A 107 0.55 4.90 9.78
CA HIS A 107 -0.34 3.84 10.27
C HIS A 107 -0.69 3.98 11.76
N GLN A 108 0.15 4.67 12.53
CA GLN A 108 -0.11 4.92 13.96
C GLN A 108 -1.35 5.79 14.22
N TRP A 109 -1.81 6.55 13.20
CA TRP A 109 -3.05 7.31 13.32
C TRP A 109 -4.30 6.41 13.41
N ALA A 110 -4.25 5.25 12.76
CA ALA A 110 -5.32 4.25 12.80
C ALA A 110 -5.17 3.24 13.93
N ASP A 111 -4.12 3.36 14.77
CA ASP A 111 -3.78 2.43 15.84
C ASP A 111 -3.68 0.96 15.35
N ILE A 112 -3.09 0.77 14.16
CA ILE A 112 -2.84 -0.55 13.57
C ILE A 112 -1.35 -0.85 13.53
N ARG A 113 -1.01 -2.13 13.41
CA ARG A 113 0.36 -2.59 13.22
C ARG A 113 0.46 -3.40 11.92
N PRO A 114 1.27 -2.96 10.94
CA PRO A 114 1.54 -3.74 9.73
C PRO A 114 2.47 -4.93 10.05
N ASP A 115 2.43 -5.94 9.19
CA ASP A 115 3.38 -7.06 9.22
C ASP A 115 4.67 -6.70 8.49
N VAL A 116 4.56 -5.86 7.44
CA VAL A 116 5.69 -5.36 6.65
C VAL A 116 5.52 -3.86 6.44
N MET A 117 6.62 -3.13 6.53
CA MET A 117 6.66 -1.69 6.26
C MET A 117 7.88 -1.35 5.41
N THR A 118 7.67 -0.58 4.33
CA THR A 118 8.74 -0.05 3.50
C THR A 118 9.06 1.38 3.88
N LEU A 119 10.33 1.70 3.95
CA LEU A 119 10.85 3.02 4.36
C LEU A 119 11.91 3.51 3.39
N ALA A 120 11.96 4.80 3.16
CA ALA A 120 13.00 5.51 2.41
C ALA A 120 12.89 7.03 2.63
N LYS A 121 13.33 7.83 1.68
CA LYS A 121 13.25 9.33 1.67
C LYS A 121 13.79 9.95 2.94
N GLY A 122 12.94 10.34 3.90
CA GLY A 122 13.31 10.98 5.15
C GLY A 122 14.13 10.13 6.12
N LEU A 123 14.21 8.81 5.90
CA LEU A 123 14.84 7.86 6.81
C LEU A 123 16.31 8.20 7.10
N ALA A 124 17.07 8.58 6.09
CA ALA A 124 18.51 8.88 6.23
C ALA A 124 18.82 10.36 6.41
N GLY A 125 17.82 11.25 6.53
CA GLY A 125 18.04 12.68 6.77
C GLY A 125 18.87 13.39 5.68
N GLY A 126 18.85 12.87 4.45
CA GLY A 126 19.60 13.43 3.31
C GLY A 126 20.85 12.62 2.91
N VAL A 127 21.22 11.61 3.67
CA VAL A 127 22.28 10.65 3.30
C VAL A 127 21.68 9.54 2.44
N PRO A 128 22.33 9.08 1.35
CA PRO A 128 21.88 7.91 0.59
C PRO A 128 21.89 6.62 1.44
N ILE A 129 20.81 5.83 1.35
CA ILE A 129 20.70 4.50 1.98
C ILE A 129 20.06 3.52 1.01
#